data_d2f33a2a607fef57ac549f5a84c1af13
#
_entry.id   d2f33a2a607fef57ac549f5a84c1af13
#
_cell.length_a   1.000
_cell.length_b   1.000
_cell.length_c   1.000
_cell.angle_alpha   90.00
_cell.angle_beta   90.00
_cell.angle_gamma   90.00
#
_symmetry.space_group_name_H-M   'P 1'
#
loop_
_entity.id
_entity.type
_entity.pdbx_description
1 polymer ?
#
loop_
_entity_poly.entity_id
_entity_poly.type
_entity_poly.pdbx_seq_one_letter_code
_entity_poly.pdbx_strand_id
1 'polypeptide(L)'
;MFRARISVRKLTSVFLAALALLPGLAIEQELQLDYRINEHIILIPAGEDHQARLETTVFQPNGPGPFPLIIINHGKDPGHPNLQPRDRFYHMAHAFVERGYAVMVPMRQGFANSTGYYHDHGCDMTANGYTQAEDIVATLAYAREQSWIDADHIVVAGQSYGGLATVALGTQDLPGVRALLNFAGGLRDDSNGCGWRS
;
A
#
# COMPACT_ATOMS: atom_id res chain seq x y z
N MET A 1 70.27 62.21 -11.35
CA MET A 1 69.63 61.04 -11.91
C MET A 1 68.92 60.25 -10.80
N PHE A 2 67.63 60.51 -10.60
CA PHE A 2 66.83 59.83 -9.57
C PHE A 2 65.92 58.86 -10.29
N ARG A 3 66.04 57.51 -10.01
CA ARG A 3 65.13 56.51 -10.48
C ARG A 3 64.09 56.25 -9.37
N ALA A 4 62.87 56.65 -9.61
CA ALA A 4 61.73 56.28 -8.78
C ALA A 4 61.35 54.79 -9.01
N ARG A 5 61.28 53.97 -7.95
CA ARG A 5 60.74 52.60 -7.96
C ARG A 5 59.24 52.70 -7.62
N ILE A 6 58.41 52.26 -8.57
CA ILE A 6 56.98 52.10 -8.38
C ILE A 6 56.77 50.72 -7.76
N SER A 7 56.25 50.70 -6.55
CA SER A 7 55.86 49.46 -5.87
C SER A 7 54.40 49.11 -6.26
N VAL A 8 54.23 48.00 -6.95
CA VAL A 8 52.91 47.46 -7.30
C VAL A 8 52.42 46.63 -6.15
N ARG A 9 51.42 47.16 -5.39
CA ARG A 9 50.66 46.36 -4.39
C ARG A 9 49.69 45.48 -5.13
N LYS A 10 49.84 44.15 -4.96
CA LYS A 10 48.89 43.14 -5.39
C LYS A 10 47.64 43.22 -4.50
N LEU A 11 46.51 43.67 -5.05
CA LEU A 11 45.20 43.47 -4.42
C LEU A 11 44.77 42.05 -4.69
N THR A 12 44.76 41.24 -3.67
CA THR A 12 44.08 39.93 -3.70
C THR A 12 42.63 40.15 -3.39
N SER A 13 41.81 40.08 -4.43
CA SER A 13 40.32 40.07 -4.31
C SER A 13 39.87 38.72 -3.80
N VAL A 14 39.41 38.70 -2.56
CA VAL A 14 38.72 37.54 -1.99
C VAL A 14 37.29 37.55 -2.49
N PHE A 15 36.99 36.68 -3.46
CA PHE A 15 35.61 36.39 -3.84
C PHE A 15 35.00 35.47 -2.79
N LEU A 16 34.17 36.03 -1.89
CA LEU A 16 33.27 35.27 -1.05
C LEU A 16 32.12 34.77 -1.94
N ALA A 17 32.17 33.50 -2.32
CA ALA A 17 31.03 32.84 -2.95
C ALA A 17 29.95 32.59 -1.86
N ALA A 18 28.94 33.44 -1.83
CA ALA A 18 27.72 33.18 -1.06
C ALA A 18 26.96 32.02 -1.71
N LEU A 19 27.14 30.81 -1.17
CA LEU A 19 26.34 29.64 -1.54
C LEU A 19 24.92 29.87 -0.98
N ALA A 20 24.02 30.39 -1.81
CA ALA A 20 22.61 30.50 -1.48
C ALA A 20 22.04 29.08 -1.33
N LEU A 21 21.78 28.68 -0.09
CA LEU A 21 20.95 27.54 0.26
C LEU A 21 19.53 27.85 -0.25
N LEU A 22 19.23 27.44 -1.48
CA LEU A 22 17.85 27.35 -1.95
C LEU A 22 17.18 26.29 -1.07
N PRO A 23 16.06 26.58 -0.40
CA PRO A 23 15.27 25.54 0.24
C PRO A 23 14.89 24.57 -0.86
N GLY A 24 15.28 23.29 -0.71
CA GLY A 24 14.90 22.24 -1.63
C GLY A 24 13.38 22.24 -1.70
N LEU A 25 12.83 22.64 -2.84
CA LEU A 25 11.45 22.34 -3.18
C LEU A 25 11.35 20.82 -3.20
N ALA A 26 10.82 20.25 -2.12
CA ALA A 26 10.32 18.89 -2.14
C ALA A 26 9.27 18.89 -3.26
N ILE A 27 9.61 18.33 -4.41
CA ILE A 27 8.64 18.02 -5.45
C ILE A 27 7.78 16.94 -4.82
N GLU A 28 6.66 17.32 -4.25
CA GLU A 28 5.61 16.40 -3.85
C GLU A 28 5.21 15.68 -5.13
N GLN A 29 5.59 14.42 -5.23
CA GLN A 29 5.33 13.60 -6.41
C GLN A 29 3.83 13.42 -6.47
N GLU A 30 3.17 14.21 -7.32
CA GLU A 30 1.72 14.14 -7.51
C GLU A 30 1.34 12.70 -7.84
N LEU A 31 0.44 12.13 -7.04
CA LEU A 31 -0.07 10.78 -7.21
C LEU A 31 -0.74 10.69 -8.58
N GLN A 32 -0.10 9.97 -9.50
CA GLN A 32 -0.66 9.72 -10.83
C GLN A 32 -1.79 8.69 -10.70
N LEU A 33 -3.02 9.17 -10.58
CA LEU A 33 -4.24 8.36 -10.58
C LEU A 33 -4.78 8.21 -12.00
N ASP A 34 -5.33 7.05 -12.33
CA ASP A 34 -5.97 6.82 -13.63
C ASP A 34 -7.48 7.08 -13.56
N TYR A 35 -7.87 8.29 -13.92
CA TYR A 35 -9.27 8.72 -13.90
C TYR A 35 -10.16 8.00 -14.91
N ARG A 36 -9.58 7.30 -15.89
CA ARG A 36 -10.35 6.51 -16.88
C ARG A 36 -11.05 5.30 -16.27
N ILE A 37 -10.50 4.79 -15.17
CA ILE A 37 -11.05 3.70 -14.36
C ILE A 37 -11.40 4.18 -12.95
N ASN A 38 -11.70 5.47 -12.81
CA ASN A 38 -12.10 6.13 -11.57
C ASN A 38 -11.19 5.79 -10.39
N GLU A 39 -9.86 5.74 -10.62
CA GLU A 39 -8.92 5.47 -9.55
C GLU A 39 -8.91 6.60 -8.54
N HIS A 40 -9.06 6.26 -7.27
CA HIS A 40 -8.95 7.18 -6.14
C HIS A 40 -8.45 6.46 -4.90
N ILE A 41 -8.11 7.23 -3.86
CA ILE A 41 -7.63 6.70 -2.59
C ILE A 41 -8.62 7.05 -1.50
N ILE A 42 -8.93 6.06 -0.67
CA ILE A 42 -9.73 6.23 0.55
C ILE A 42 -8.95 5.73 1.76
N LEU A 43 -9.39 6.13 2.94
CA LEU A 43 -8.85 5.66 4.21
C LEU A 43 -9.92 4.85 4.94
N ILE A 44 -9.73 3.53 5.01
CA ILE A 44 -10.67 2.62 5.67
C ILE A 44 -10.32 2.52 7.17
N PRO A 45 -11.29 2.72 8.08
CA PRO A 45 -11.09 2.49 9.50
C PRO A 45 -10.77 1.02 9.78
N ALA A 46 -9.74 0.75 10.59
CA ALA A 46 -9.30 -0.59 10.95
C ALA A 46 -8.68 -0.62 12.35
N GLY A 47 -8.32 -1.81 12.81
CA GLY A 47 -7.77 -2.03 14.15
C GLY A 47 -8.82 -1.93 15.25
N GLU A 48 -8.39 -2.20 16.47
CA GLU A 48 -9.22 -2.08 17.65
C GLU A 48 -9.72 -0.64 17.80
N ASP A 49 -11.01 -0.46 18.07
CA ASP A 49 -11.67 0.85 18.16
C ASP A 49 -11.50 1.77 16.93
N HIS A 50 -11.21 1.20 15.76
CA HIS A 50 -10.99 1.97 14.50
C HIS A 50 -9.90 3.03 14.59
N GLN A 51 -8.86 2.81 15.37
CA GLN A 51 -7.76 3.76 15.53
C GLN A 51 -6.79 3.78 14.35
N ALA A 52 -6.72 2.70 13.58
CA ALA A 52 -5.94 2.65 12.35
C ALA A 52 -6.74 3.11 11.13
N ARG A 53 -6.02 3.47 10.08
CA ARG A 53 -6.56 3.85 8.76
C ARG A 53 -5.76 3.11 7.69
N LEU A 54 -6.45 2.34 6.86
CA LEU A 54 -5.83 1.64 5.74
C LEU A 54 -5.89 2.52 4.50
N GLU A 55 -4.74 2.92 3.97
CA GLU A 55 -4.65 3.55 2.66
C GLU A 55 -5.11 2.55 1.61
N THR A 56 -6.22 2.82 0.97
CA THR A 56 -6.84 1.87 0.03
C THR A 56 -7.01 2.51 -1.33
N THR A 57 -6.40 1.89 -2.35
CA THR A 57 -6.67 2.27 -3.74
C THR A 57 -7.98 1.65 -4.17
N VAL A 58 -8.84 2.46 -4.74
CA VAL A 58 -10.13 2.04 -5.30
C VAL A 58 -10.14 2.29 -6.80
N PHE A 59 -10.68 1.35 -7.56
CA PHE A 59 -10.99 1.50 -8.97
C PHE A 59 -12.45 1.11 -9.18
N GLN A 60 -13.16 1.86 -10.03
CA GLN A 60 -14.58 1.65 -10.25
C GLN A 60 -14.91 1.64 -11.74
N PRO A 61 -15.86 0.78 -12.17
CA PRO A 61 -16.49 0.96 -13.47
C PRO A 61 -17.23 2.29 -13.55
N ASN A 62 -17.54 2.75 -14.76
CA ASN A 62 -18.42 3.89 -14.94
C ASN A 62 -19.88 3.49 -14.62
N GLY A 63 -20.60 4.42 -14.01
CA GLY A 63 -22.02 4.24 -13.67
C GLY A 63 -22.30 4.22 -12.16
N PRO A 64 -23.55 4.07 -11.76
CA PRO A 64 -23.96 4.21 -10.37
C PRO A 64 -23.71 2.95 -9.52
N GLY A 65 -23.45 1.77 -10.12
CA GLY A 65 -23.44 0.50 -9.40
C GLY A 65 -24.83 -0.03 -9.08
N PRO A 66 -25.00 -0.95 -8.10
CA PRO A 66 -23.91 -1.56 -7.35
C PRO A 66 -23.05 -2.50 -8.20
N PHE A 67 -21.74 -2.51 -7.92
CA PHE A 67 -20.78 -3.34 -8.64
C PHE A 67 -20.32 -4.52 -7.78
N PRO A 68 -20.15 -5.74 -8.33
CA PRO A 68 -19.43 -6.80 -7.65
C PRO A 68 -18.03 -6.31 -7.32
N LEU A 69 -17.46 -6.79 -6.22
CA LEU A 69 -16.18 -6.32 -5.68
C LEU A 69 -15.10 -7.38 -5.77
N ILE A 70 -13.88 -6.97 -6.10
CA ILE A 70 -12.69 -7.74 -5.75
C ILE A 70 -11.80 -6.93 -4.80
N ILE A 71 -11.39 -7.57 -3.69
CA ILE A 71 -10.37 -7.06 -2.76
C ILE A 71 -9.07 -7.78 -3.09
N ILE A 72 -7.99 -7.03 -3.35
CA ILE A 72 -6.68 -7.58 -3.68
C ILE A 72 -5.68 -7.23 -2.59
N ASN A 73 -5.15 -8.24 -1.91
CA ASN A 73 -4.24 -8.10 -0.79
C ASN A 73 -2.79 -8.24 -1.23
N HIS A 74 -1.99 -7.23 -0.92
CA HIS A 74 -0.58 -7.16 -1.29
C HIS A 74 0.30 -8.14 -0.51
N GLY A 75 1.46 -8.48 -1.07
CA GLY A 75 2.52 -9.23 -0.41
C GLY A 75 3.26 -8.40 0.65
N LYS A 76 4.40 -8.91 1.10
CA LYS A 76 5.34 -8.20 1.96
C LYS A 76 6.70 -8.23 1.30
N ASP A 77 7.23 -7.06 0.98
CA ASP A 77 8.58 -6.92 0.47
C ASP A 77 9.62 -7.06 1.61
N PRO A 78 10.84 -7.49 1.31
CA PRO A 78 11.92 -7.43 2.29
C PRO A 78 12.12 -6.01 2.81
N GLY A 79 12.38 -5.87 4.12
CA GLY A 79 12.64 -4.58 4.76
C GLY A 79 11.49 -4.08 5.62
N HIS A 80 11.45 -2.76 5.84
CA HIS A 80 10.45 -2.13 6.70
C HIS A 80 9.12 -1.95 5.96
N PRO A 81 8.00 -2.41 6.52
CA PRO A 81 6.68 -2.34 5.88
C PRO A 81 6.26 -0.93 5.44
N ASN A 82 6.53 0.07 6.25
CA ASN A 82 6.20 1.47 5.94
C ASN A 82 6.99 2.07 4.76
N LEU A 83 8.05 1.39 4.32
CA LEU A 83 8.81 1.79 3.13
C LEU A 83 8.32 1.07 1.86
N GLN A 84 7.46 0.06 1.99
CA GLN A 84 6.83 -0.57 0.84
C GLN A 84 5.87 0.44 0.21
N PRO A 85 6.02 0.74 -1.09
CA PRO A 85 5.14 1.68 -1.76
C PRO A 85 3.70 1.15 -1.83
N ARG A 86 2.76 2.04 -2.01
CA ARG A 86 1.36 1.69 -2.22
C ARG A 86 1.20 0.78 -3.43
N ASP A 87 0.65 -0.41 -3.20
CA ASP A 87 0.29 -1.34 -4.26
C ASP A 87 -0.98 -0.89 -4.97
N ARG A 88 -1.01 -1.09 -6.28
CA ARG A 88 -2.17 -0.77 -7.13
C ARG A 88 -2.70 -1.99 -7.86
N PHE A 89 -1.88 -3.02 -8.06
CA PHE A 89 -2.19 -4.15 -8.95
C PHE A 89 -2.84 -3.71 -10.27
N TYR A 90 -2.29 -2.62 -10.84
CA TYR A 90 -2.93 -1.83 -11.90
C TYR A 90 -3.49 -2.66 -13.06
N HIS A 91 -2.69 -3.59 -13.61
CA HIS A 91 -3.14 -4.42 -14.73
C HIS A 91 -4.29 -5.36 -14.36
N MET A 92 -4.24 -5.92 -13.15
CA MET A 92 -5.31 -6.77 -12.64
C MET A 92 -6.56 -5.92 -12.36
N ALA A 93 -6.39 -4.76 -11.71
CA ALA A 93 -7.48 -3.84 -11.43
C ALA A 93 -8.20 -3.41 -12.72
N HIS A 94 -7.43 -3.00 -13.75
CA HIS A 94 -7.97 -2.63 -15.04
C HIS A 94 -8.79 -3.77 -15.66
N ALA A 95 -8.24 -5.00 -15.67
CA ALA A 95 -8.93 -6.16 -16.20
C ALA A 95 -10.25 -6.50 -15.48
N PHE A 96 -10.32 -6.26 -14.16
CA PHE A 96 -11.55 -6.45 -13.39
C PHE A 96 -12.57 -5.32 -13.62
N VAL A 97 -12.11 -4.07 -13.69
CA VAL A 97 -12.98 -2.91 -13.99
C VAL A 97 -13.64 -3.07 -15.37
N GLU A 98 -12.89 -3.54 -16.39
CA GLU A 98 -13.45 -3.85 -17.73
C GLU A 98 -14.53 -4.93 -17.69
N ARG A 99 -14.53 -5.78 -16.67
CA ARG A 99 -15.53 -6.84 -16.44
C ARG A 99 -16.67 -6.41 -15.53
N GLY A 100 -16.69 -5.14 -15.16
CA GLY A 100 -17.75 -4.56 -14.33
C GLY A 100 -17.54 -4.72 -12.81
N TYR A 101 -16.35 -5.14 -12.36
CA TYR A 101 -16.03 -5.22 -10.94
C TYR A 101 -15.44 -3.90 -10.42
N ALA A 102 -15.87 -3.48 -9.25
CA ALA A 102 -15.07 -2.57 -8.45
C ALA A 102 -13.86 -3.30 -7.85
N VAL A 103 -12.77 -2.58 -7.62
CA VAL A 103 -11.54 -3.14 -7.07
C VAL A 103 -11.11 -2.31 -5.86
N MET A 104 -10.77 -2.97 -4.77
CA MET A 104 -10.15 -2.36 -3.59
C MET A 104 -8.79 -3.01 -3.33
N VAL A 105 -7.75 -2.19 -3.16
CA VAL A 105 -6.40 -2.64 -2.82
C VAL A 105 -6.00 -1.97 -1.50
N PRO A 106 -6.36 -2.56 -0.35
CA PRO A 106 -5.96 -2.01 0.94
C PRO A 106 -4.47 -2.27 1.21
N MET A 107 -3.75 -1.24 1.65
CA MET A 107 -2.47 -1.41 2.31
C MET A 107 -2.74 -1.74 3.77
N ARG A 108 -2.19 -2.87 4.26
CA ARG A 108 -2.41 -3.30 5.64
C ARG A 108 -1.78 -2.33 6.64
N GLN A 109 -2.15 -2.44 7.92
CA GLN A 109 -1.60 -1.61 8.98
C GLN A 109 -0.07 -1.61 8.98
N GLY A 110 0.52 -0.41 9.09
CA GLY A 110 1.97 -0.22 9.09
C GLY A 110 2.64 -0.27 7.71
N PHE A 111 1.89 -0.46 6.61
CA PHE A 111 2.41 -0.42 5.24
C PHE A 111 2.07 0.90 4.55
N ALA A 112 2.96 1.37 3.69
CA ALA A 112 2.82 2.62 2.93
C ALA A 112 2.39 3.79 3.85
N ASN A 113 1.25 4.44 3.56
CA ASN A 113 0.68 5.52 4.39
C ASN A 113 -0.44 5.03 5.33
N SER A 114 -0.67 3.72 5.43
CA SER A 114 -1.58 3.18 6.43
C SER A 114 -1.03 3.42 7.83
N THR A 115 -1.90 3.86 8.74
CA THR A 115 -1.52 3.99 10.15
C THR A 115 -1.64 2.66 10.89
N GLY A 116 -1.38 2.65 12.19
CA GLY A 116 -1.27 1.42 12.96
C GLY A 116 0.11 0.79 12.84
N TYR A 117 0.22 -0.47 13.20
CA TYR A 117 1.50 -1.17 13.25
C TYR A 117 1.41 -2.51 12.52
N TYR A 118 2.46 -2.86 11.82
CA TYR A 118 2.65 -4.22 11.32
C TYR A 118 3.09 -5.13 12.47
N HIS A 119 2.25 -6.12 12.80
CA HIS A 119 2.59 -7.13 13.80
C HIS A 119 3.21 -8.35 13.11
N ASP A 120 4.41 -8.72 13.54
CA ASP A 120 5.15 -9.87 13.04
C ASP A 120 5.26 -10.92 14.17
N HIS A 121 4.71 -12.09 13.93
CA HIS A 121 4.78 -13.23 14.84
C HIS A 121 5.96 -14.18 14.50
N GLY A 122 6.94 -13.68 13.76
CA GLY A 122 8.12 -14.44 13.34
C GLY A 122 7.73 -15.69 12.54
N CYS A 123 8.18 -16.86 12.99
CA CYS A 123 7.88 -18.13 12.32
C CYS A 123 6.48 -18.69 12.57
N ASP A 124 5.65 -18.04 13.36
CA ASP A 124 4.23 -18.44 13.50
C ASP A 124 3.41 -17.89 12.32
N MET A 125 3.49 -18.61 11.20
CA MET A 125 2.79 -18.22 9.98
C MET A 125 1.27 -18.27 10.14
N THR A 126 0.75 -19.09 11.05
CA THR A 126 -0.67 -19.13 11.36
C THR A 126 -1.12 -17.84 12.04
N ALA A 127 -0.41 -17.41 13.09
CA ALA A 127 -0.68 -16.15 13.76
C ALA A 127 -0.51 -14.96 12.81
N ASN A 128 0.55 -14.96 11.98
CA ASN A 128 0.75 -13.95 10.94
C ASN A 128 -0.45 -13.88 9.99
N GLY A 129 -0.96 -15.02 9.53
CA GLY A 129 -2.12 -15.09 8.64
C GLY A 129 -3.37 -14.46 9.25
N TYR A 130 -3.70 -14.82 10.49
CA TYR A 130 -4.87 -14.29 11.18
C TYR A 130 -4.77 -12.78 11.45
N THR A 131 -3.65 -12.32 11.98
CA THR A 131 -3.44 -10.89 12.22
C THR A 131 -3.55 -10.05 10.93
N GLN A 132 -2.99 -10.56 9.82
CA GLN A 132 -3.10 -9.87 8.53
C GLN A 132 -4.53 -9.93 7.96
N ALA A 133 -5.32 -10.96 8.30
CA ALA A 133 -6.69 -11.08 7.83
C ALA A 133 -7.64 -10.07 8.51
N GLU A 134 -7.31 -9.53 9.69
CA GLU A 134 -8.12 -8.52 10.38
C GLU A 134 -8.35 -7.27 9.52
N ASP A 135 -7.34 -6.83 8.78
CA ASP A 135 -7.44 -5.69 7.88
C ASP A 135 -8.34 -5.98 6.66
N ILE A 136 -8.38 -7.26 6.21
CA ILE A 136 -9.32 -7.68 5.17
C ILE A 136 -10.75 -7.66 5.71
N VAL A 137 -10.96 -8.10 6.96
CA VAL A 137 -12.28 -8.05 7.62
C VAL A 137 -12.75 -6.60 7.75
N ALA A 138 -11.88 -5.67 8.15
CA ALA A 138 -12.19 -4.25 8.20
C ALA A 138 -12.57 -3.69 6.81
N THR A 139 -11.84 -4.10 5.77
CA THR A 139 -12.14 -3.71 4.38
C THR A 139 -13.50 -4.26 3.92
N LEU A 140 -13.82 -5.51 4.26
CA LEU A 140 -15.13 -6.12 3.97
C LEU A 140 -16.27 -5.41 4.71
N ALA A 141 -16.06 -5.04 5.98
CA ALA A 141 -17.05 -4.30 6.75
C ALA A 141 -17.34 -2.94 6.09
N TYR A 142 -16.29 -2.19 5.76
CA TYR A 142 -16.42 -0.93 5.05
C TYR A 142 -17.14 -1.10 3.70
N ALA A 143 -16.76 -2.10 2.91
CA ALA A 143 -17.34 -2.34 1.60
C ALA A 143 -18.86 -2.58 1.66
N ARG A 144 -19.34 -3.30 2.67
CA ARG A 144 -20.76 -3.59 2.88
C ARG A 144 -21.62 -2.36 3.18
N GLU A 145 -21.01 -1.28 3.65
CA GLU A 145 -21.69 -0.01 3.93
C GLU A 145 -21.80 0.89 2.68
N GLN A 146 -21.11 0.53 1.59
CA GLN A 146 -21.11 1.34 0.37
C GLN A 146 -22.24 0.98 -0.56
N SER A 147 -23.12 1.93 -0.87
CA SER A 147 -24.26 1.73 -1.77
C SER A 147 -23.89 1.38 -3.22
N TRP A 148 -22.66 1.66 -3.63
CA TRP A 148 -22.16 1.37 -4.97
C TRP A 148 -21.51 -0.02 -5.07
N ILE A 149 -21.44 -0.80 -3.98
CA ILE A 149 -20.91 -2.17 -3.93
C ILE A 149 -22.06 -3.16 -3.81
N ASP A 150 -22.03 -4.21 -4.64
CA ASP A 150 -22.84 -5.41 -4.47
C ASP A 150 -22.18 -6.32 -3.42
N ALA A 151 -22.62 -6.17 -2.18
CA ALA A 151 -22.06 -6.87 -1.03
C ALA A 151 -22.32 -8.38 -1.03
N ASP A 152 -23.17 -8.87 -1.91
CA ASP A 152 -23.45 -10.31 -2.08
C ASP A 152 -22.51 -10.98 -3.09
N HIS A 153 -21.71 -10.21 -3.82
CA HIS A 153 -20.81 -10.70 -4.86
C HIS A 153 -19.37 -10.15 -4.68
N ILE A 154 -18.68 -10.67 -3.66
CA ILE A 154 -17.31 -10.26 -3.33
C ILE A 154 -16.33 -11.40 -3.60
N VAL A 155 -15.21 -11.08 -4.21
CA VAL A 155 -14.03 -11.94 -4.35
C VAL A 155 -12.89 -11.35 -3.53
N VAL A 156 -12.14 -12.19 -2.81
CA VAL A 156 -10.94 -11.77 -2.11
C VAL A 156 -9.75 -12.51 -2.71
N ALA A 157 -8.76 -11.76 -3.16
CA ALA A 157 -7.52 -12.28 -3.72
C ALA A 157 -6.33 -11.81 -2.89
N GLY A 158 -5.25 -12.59 -2.86
CA GLY A 158 -4.03 -12.17 -2.20
C GLY A 158 -2.80 -12.86 -2.77
N GLN A 159 -1.68 -12.13 -2.77
CA GLN A 159 -0.39 -12.59 -3.25
C GLN A 159 0.61 -12.68 -2.10
N SER A 160 1.39 -13.78 -2.03
CA SER A 160 2.41 -13.99 -1.01
C SER A 160 1.82 -13.87 0.41
N TYR A 161 2.28 -12.95 1.26
CA TYR A 161 1.67 -12.67 2.58
C TYR A 161 0.19 -12.27 2.50
N GLY A 162 -0.22 -11.57 1.44
CA GLY A 162 -1.64 -11.32 1.18
C GLY A 162 -2.41 -12.59 0.85
N GLY A 163 -1.78 -13.56 0.19
CA GLY A 163 -2.33 -14.88 -0.03
C GLY A 163 -2.50 -15.67 1.26
N LEU A 164 -1.51 -15.61 2.17
CA LEU A 164 -1.59 -16.19 3.51
C LEU A 164 -2.78 -15.61 4.30
N ALA A 165 -2.93 -14.27 4.30
CA ALA A 165 -4.05 -13.59 4.95
C ALA A 165 -5.41 -14.02 4.33
N THR A 166 -5.46 -14.20 3.01
CA THR A 166 -6.66 -14.66 2.30
C THR A 166 -7.03 -16.09 2.69
N VAL A 167 -6.04 -16.98 2.89
CA VAL A 167 -6.29 -18.35 3.38
C VAL A 167 -6.80 -18.33 4.82
N ALA A 168 -6.17 -17.55 5.70
CA ALA A 168 -6.60 -17.40 7.09
C ALA A 168 -8.03 -16.82 7.19
N LEU A 169 -8.37 -15.86 6.34
CA LEU A 169 -9.72 -15.32 6.22
C LEU A 169 -10.77 -16.40 5.95
N GLY A 170 -10.42 -17.42 5.16
CA GLY A 170 -11.32 -18.53 4.79
C GLY A 170 -11.78 -19.43 5.95
N THR A 171 -11.24 -19.23 7.16
CA THR A 171 -11.70 -19.92 8.37
C THR A 171 -12.89 -19.21 9.05
N GLN A 172 -13.29 -18.05 8.53
CA GLN A 172 -14.36 -17.23 9.09
C GLN A 172 -15.64 -17.35 8.27
N ASP A 173 -16.78 -17.01 8.89
CA ASP A 173 -18.03 -16.82 8.17
C ASP A 173 -17.99 -15.47 7.43
N LEU A 174 -18.09 -15.51 6.10
CA LEU A 174 -17.90 -14.36 5.23
C LEU A 174 -19.12 -14.16 4.32
N PRO A 175 -20.23 -13.64 4.85
CA PRO A 175 -21.42 -13.38 4.03
C PRO A 175 -21.07 -12.53 2.79
N GLY A 176 -21.56 -12.97 1.62
CA GLY A 176 -21.34 -12.28 0.35
C GLY A 176 -20.00 -12.58 -0.33
N VAL A 177 -19.02 -13.17 0.36
CA VAL A 177 -17.77 -13.60 -0.28
C VAL A 177 -18.00 -14.89 -1.04
N ARG A 178 -17.77 -14.87 -2.36
CA ARG A 178 -18.02 -15.97 -3.29
C ARG A 178 -16.77 -16.78 -3.63
N ALA A 179 -15.60 -16.17 -3.52
CA ALA A 179 -14.33 -16.85 -3.79
C ALA A 179 -13.17 -16.22 -3.02
N LEU A 180 -12.22 -17.09 -2.65
CA LEU A 180 -10.94 -16.73 -2.09
C LEU A 180 -9.85 -17.22 -3.05
N LEU A 181 -9.01 -16.31 -3.54
CA LEU A 181 -7.97 -16.61 -4.52
C LEU A 181 -6.59 -16.42 -3.86
N ASN A 182 -5.85 -17.49 -3.72
CA ASN A 182 -4.51 -17.48 -3.13
C ASN A 182 -3.44 -17.61 -4.22
N PHE A 183 -2.61 -16.58 -4.36
CA PHE A 183 -1.46 -16.56 -5.26
C PHE A 183 -0.16 -16.65 -4.45
N ALA A 184 0.43 -17.85 -4.39
CA ALA A 184 1.70 -18.11 -3.72
C ALA A 184 1.75 -17.74 -2.22
N GLY A 185 0.61 -17.70 -1.52
CA GLY A 185 0.54 -17.62 -0.07
C GLY A 185 0.64 -19.00 0.56
N GLY A 186 1.36 -19.15 1.65
CA GLY A 186 1.54 -20.42 2.32
C GLY A 186 2.02 -20.29 3.74
N LEU A 187 2.06 -21.42 4.45
CA LEU A 187 2.49 -21.51 5.85
C LEU A 187 4.02 -21.71 5.99
N ARG A 188 4.77 -21.57 4.89
CA ARG A 188 6.22 -21.72 4.87
C ARG A 188 6.87 -20.38 4.52
N ASP A 189 7.81 -19.97 5.36
CA ASP A 189 8.70 -18.83 5.06
C ASP A 189 10.15 -19.32 5.18
N ASP A 190 10.73 -19.74 4.07
CA ASP A 190 12.14 -20.16 4.04
C ASP A 190 13.10 -18.96 4.06
N SER A 191 12.63 -17.76 3.75
CA SER A 191 13.47 -16.55 3.67
C SER A 191 13.97 -16.09 5.03
N ASN A 192 13.26 -16.43 6.11
CA ASN A 192 13.59 -16.08 7.48
C ASN A 192 14.12 -17.28 8.30
N GLY A 193 14.51 -18.38 7.67
CA GLY A 193 14.94 -19.60 8.37
C GLY A 193 13.82 -20.33 9.11
N CYS A 194 12.57 -20.01 8.80
CA CYS A 194 11.38 -20.69 9.34
C CYS A 194 11.14 -22.01 8.59
N GLY A 195 11.99 -23.02 8.83
CA GLY A 195 11.77 -24.36 8.31
C GLY A 195 10.50 -25.00 8.88
N TRP A 196 10.05 -26.09 8.24
CA TRP A 196 8.95 -26.91 8.77
C TRP A 196 9.26 -27.30 10.22
N ARG A 197 8.44 -26.84 11.16
CA ARG A 197 8.34 -27.48 12.47
C ARG A 197 7.31 -28.61 12.31
N SER A 198 7.80 -29.83 12.31
CA SER A 198 6.99 -31.05 12.39
C SER A 198 6.24 -31.12 13.72
#